data_b7060a558f1a7981d1654c56739e6ef6
#
_entry.id   b7060a558f1a7981d1654c56739e6ef6
#
_cell.length_a   1.000
_cell.length_b   1.000
_cell.length_c   1.000
_cell.angle_alpha   90.00
_cell.angle_beta   90.00
_cell.angle_gamma   90.00
#
_symmetry.space_group_name_H-M   'P 1'
#
loop_
_entity.id
_entity.type
_entity.pdbx_description
1 polymer ?
#
loop_
_entity_poly.entity_id
_entity_poly.type
_entity_poly.pdbx_seq_one_letter_code
_entity_poly.pdbx_strand_id
1 'polypeptide(L)'
;ALDIEDFITEDEIKGRLDLRNIKMVTIDGEDAKDLDDAVSIERLENGNFKLGVHIADVTHYVKERSVIDKEAFKRATSVYLIDRVIPMLPKKLSNGICSLNPKVDRLTLSCIMEVNRQGKVVNHTIAQSVIKTNERMTYTDVTKILRDNDAELIERYKDLVDDFKAMEELCKILRKKRLDRGAIDFDFEECKIILDEKGKPIDIKPYERAIANRMIEEFMLLANETVAEHMEKLKVPFVYRIHENPNAEKLEKFKAFIYNLGYNDITWGEEVNPKALQRVLDKFKGENEETIISTLLLRSMMQARYSPECAGHFGLAADYYCHFTSPIRRYPDLQIHRIIKEYLNKELTENRSKKLVSIVDSAAKQSSEMERVAQEAEREVDDLKKAEYMKDRIGEIFEGMISSVTGFGAFVELPNTIE
;
A
#
# COMPACT_ATOMS: atom_id res chain seq x y z
N ALA A 1 -1.21 22.63 -21.88
CA ALA A 1 -1.62 23.06 -20.53
C ALA A 1 -3.01 22.49 -20.26
N LEU A 2 -3.20 21.89 -19.08
CA LEU A 2 -4.50 21.37 -18.66
C LEU A 2 -5.35 22.57 -18.23
N ASP A 3 -6.45 22.82 -18.92
CA ASP A 3 -7.50 23.76 -18.52
C ASP A 3 -8.46 23.09 -17.52
N ILE A 4 -7.89 22.68 -16.36
CA ILE A 4 -8.66 22.09 -15.28
C ILE A 4 -8.65 23.10 -14.13
N GLU A 5 -9.83 23.47 -13.68
CA GLU A 5 -10.04 24.33 -12.51
C GLU A 5 -9.58 23.60 -11.23
N ASP A 6 -9.16 24.37 -10.22
CA ASP A 6 -8.72 23.80 -8.93
C ASP A 6 -9.87 23.65 -7.92
N PHE A 7 -11.11 23.90 -8.34
CA PHE A 7 -12.31 23.78 -7.52
C PHE A 7 -13.35 22.87 -8.21
N ILE A 8 -14.30 22.38 -7.43
CA ILE A 8 -15.37 21.50 -7.87
C ILE A 8 -16.64 22.34 -8.02
N THR A 9 -17.37 22.12 -9.11
CA THR A 9 -18.65 22.78 -9.39
C THR A 9 -19.82 22.02 -8.74
N GLU A 10 -20.95 22.70 -8.52
CA GLU A 10 -22.18 22.08 -8.01
C GLU A 10 -22.70 20.96 -8.92
N ASP A 11 -22.52 21.10 -10.24
CA ASP A 11 -22.91 20.04 -11.19
C ASP A 11 -22.09 18.76 -11.05
N GLU A 12 -20.81 18.85 -10.68
CA GLU A 12 -19.95 17.70 -10.44
C GLU A 12 -20.29 16.97 -9.11
N ILE A 13 -20.89 17.67 -8.17
CA ILE A 13 -21.35 17.14 -6.88
C ILE A 13 -22.69 16.39 -7.03
N LYS A 14 -23.50 16.79 -8.00
CA LYS A 14 -24.86 16.27 -8.17
C LYS A 14 -24.89 14.74 -8.33
N GLY A 15 -25.70 14.09 -7.51
CA GLY A 15 -25.84 12.63 -7.51
C GLY A 15 -24.78 11.86 -6.76
N ARG A 16 -23.80 12.54 -6.17
CA ARG A 16 -22.79 11.95 -5.29
C ARG A 16 -23.29 11.90 -3.84
N LEU A 17 -22.75 10.95 -3.09
CA LEU A 17 -22.95 10.90 -1.64
C LEU A 17 -22.18 12.06 -0.99
N ASP A 18 -22.91 12.96 -0.33
CA ASP A 18 -22.31 14.11 0.35
C ASP A 18 -21.79 13.70 1.74
N LEU A 19 -20.47 13.68 1.90
CA LEU A 19 -19.75 13.34 3.12
C LEU A 19 -18.97 14.52 3.69
N ARG A 20 -19.20 15.74 3.22
CA ARG A 20 -18.46 16.95 3.63
C ARG A 20 -18.60 17.29 5.11
N ASN A 21 -19.66 16.81 5.76
CA ASN A 21 -19.92 17.01 7.18
C ASN A 21 -19.36 15.87 8.07
N ILE A 22 -18.78 14.83 7.47
CA ILE A 22 -18.18 13.73 8.20
C ILE A 22 -16.74 14.10 8.55
N LYS A 23 -16.36 13.87 9.82
CA LYS A 23 -14.99 14.06 10.27
C LYS A 23 -14.04 13.08 9.60
N MET A 24 -13.00 13.58 8.93
CA MET A 24 -12.02 12.77 8.25
C MET A 24 -10.69 13.50 8.09
N VAL A 25 -9.64 12.72 7.94
CA VAL A 25 -8.26 13.22 7.79
C VAL A 25 -7.53 12.45 6.69
N THR A 26 -6.50 13.07 6.12
CA THR A 26 -5.42 12.34 5.43
C THR A 26 -4.27 12.16 6.42
N ILE A 27 -3.54 11.03 6.34
CA ILE A 27 -2.38 10.74 7.19
C ILE A 27 -1.27 10.20 6.30
N ASP A 28 -0.25 11.01 6.06
CA ASP A 28 0.81 10.75 5.08
C ASP A 28 2.19 11.14 5.61
N GLY A 29 3.23 10.92 4.81
CA GLY A 29 4.56 11.49 5.07
C GLY A 29 4.56 13.03 4.97
N GLU A 30 5.51 13.67 5.61
CA GLU A 30 5.63 15.13 5.66
C GLU A 30 5.74 15.75 4.26
N ASP A 31 6.45 15.09 3.37
CA ASP A 31 6.76 15.58 2.01
C ASP A 31 5.71 15.19 0.96
N ALA A 32 4.68 14.37 1.33
CA ALA A 32 3.65 13.92 0.42
C ALA A 32 2.81 15.10 -0.11
N LYS A 33 2.54 15.10 -1.42
CA LYS A 33 1.74 16.12 -2.11
C LYS A 33 0.56 15.53 -2.87
N ASP A 34 0.61 14.26 -3.16
CA ASP A 34 -0.36 13.46 -3.89
C ASP A 34 -1.16 12.59 -2.91
N LEU A 35 -2.05 13.27 -2.17
CA LEU A 35 -2.86 12.63 -1.12
C LEU A 35 -3.99 11.83 -1.78
N ASP A 36 -3.77 10.52 -1.95
CA ASP A 36 -4.71 9.61 -2.61
C ASP A 36 -5.91 9.26 -1.74
N ASP A 37 -5.72 9.16 -0.41
CA ASP A 37 -6.69 8.61 0.52
C ASP A 37 -6.97 9.52 1.73
N ALA A 38 -8.22 9.50 2.16
CA ALA A 38 -8.67 10.06 3.43
C ALA A 38 -9.45 8.99 4.18
N VAL A 39 -9.39 9.05 5.52
CA VAL A 39 -10.05 8.09 6.39
C VAL A 39 -10.99 8.79 7.37
N SER A 40 -12.14 8.15 7.62
CA SER A 40 -13.10 8.53 8.65
C SER A 40 -13.43 7.32 9.52
N ILE A 41 -13.67 7.55 10.80
CA ILE A 41 -14.05 6.48 11.74
C ILE A 41 -15.18 6.96 12.67
N GLU A 42 -16.08 6.03 12.97
CA GLU A 42 -17.17 6.24 13.93
C GLU A 42 -17.39 4.94 14.73
N ARG A 43 -17.58 5.07 16.03
CA ARG A 43 -18.05 3.94 16.87
C ARG A 43 -19.55 3.90 16.82
N LEU A 44 -20.10 2.79 16.36
CA LEU A 44 -21.53 2.58 16.32
C LEU A 44 -22.08 2.13 17.68
N GLU A 45 -23.38 2.34 17.93
CA GLU A 45 -24.06 1.94 19.17
C GLU A 45 -23.98 0.43 19.46
N ASN A 46 -23.91 -0.39 18.41
CA ASN A 46 -23.72 -1.84 18.52
C ASN A 46 -22.28 -2.26 18.86
N GLY A 47 -21.40 -1.30 19.02
CA GLY A 47 -19.98 -1.48 19.34
C GLY A 47 -19.10 -1.85 18.14
N ASN A 48 -19.63 -1.87 16.93
CA ASN A 48 -18.87 -1.98 15.70
C ASN A 48 -18.21 -0.63 15.35
N PHE A 49 -17.28 -0.68 14.40
CA PHE A 49 -16.68 0.51 13.81
C PHE A 49 -17.26 0.75 12.41
N LYS A 50 -17.57 1.99 12.09
CA LYS A 50 -17.82 2.42 10.71
C LYS A 50 -16.57 3.12 10.21
N LEU A 51 -15.84 2.41 9.35
CA LEU A 51 -14.62 2.90 8.71
C LEU A 51 -14.95 3.38 7.30
N GLY A 52 -14.64 4.63 6.99
CA GLY A 52 -14.68 5.18 5.64
C GLY A 52 -13.26 5.30 5.08
N VAL A 53 -13.06 4.72 3.90
CA VAL A 53 -11.84 4.91 3.09
C VAL A 53 -12.28 5.64 1.82
N HIS A 54 -11.80 6.87 1.66
CA HIS A 54 -12.23 7.80 0.62
C HIS A 54 -11.06 8.07 -0.31
N ILE A 55 -11.16 7.60 -1.55
CA ILE A 55 -10.06 7.65 -2.52
C ILE A 55 -10.36 8.70 -3.59
N ALA A 56 -9.35 9.48 -3.95
CA ALA A 56 -9.44 10.50 -4.97
C ALA A 56 -10.07 9.98 -6.27
N ASP A 57 -11.16 10.62 -6.76
CA ASP A 57 -11.82 10.23 -8.00
C ASP A 57 -11.07 10.76 -9.22
N VAL A 58 -9.87 10.23 -9.44
CA VAL A 58 -9.00 10.60 -10.57
C VAL A 58 -9.68 10.36 -11.91
N THR A 59 -10.59 9.38 -11.99
CA THR A 59 -11.32 9.02 -13.22
C THR A 59 -12.31 10.09 -13.67
N HIS A 60 -12.65 11.01 -12.77
CA HIS A 60 -13.45 12.17 -13.15
C HIS A 60 -12.69 13.08 -14.12
N TYR A 61 -11.39 13.23 -13.94
CA TYR A 61 -10.52 14.10 -14.74
C TYR A 61 -9.77 13.34 -15.84
N VAL A 62 -9.39 12.10 -15.61
CA VAL A 62 -8.65 11.24 -16.55
C VAL A 62 -9.60 10.28 -17.24
N LYS A 63 -10.23 10.77 -18.33
CA LYS A 63 -11.19 9.96 -19.10
C LYS A 63 -10.48 8.90 -19.92
N GLU A 64 -11.12 7.71 -20.03
CA GLU A 64 -10.62 6.60 -20.85
C GLU A 64 -10.23 7.06 -22.26
N ARG A 65 -9.06 6.61 -22.73
CA ARG A 65 -8.50 6.94 -24.05
C ARG A 65 -8.15 8.42 -24.30
N SER A 66 -8.28 9.29 -23.31
CA SER A 66 -7.74 10.65 -23.41
C SER A 66 -6.22 10.65 -23.59
N VAL A 67 -5.63 11.78 -23.94
CA VAL A 67 -4.17 11.92 -24.07
C VAL A 67 -3.49 11.64 -22.73
N ILE A 68 -4.08 12.10 -21.62
CA ILE A 68 -3.56 11.86 -20.27
C ILE A 68 -3.65 10.38 -19.91
N ASP A 69 -4.77 9.73 -20.24
CA ASP A 69 -4.95 8.30 -19.99
C ASP A 69 -3.94 7.43 -20.74
N LYS A 70 -3.67 7.76 -22.01
CA LYS A 70 -2.65 7.03 -22.80
C LYS A 70 -1.25 7.17 -22.21
N GLU A 71 -0.90 8.35 -21.71
CA GLU A 71 0.39 8.57 -21.05
C GLU A 71 0.43 7.88 -19.68
N ALA A 72 -0.66 7.94 -18.89
CA ALA A 72 -0.78 7.23 -17.62
C ALA A 72 -0.68 5.72 -17.81
N PHE A 73 -1.33 5.15 -18.83
CA PHE A 73 -1.20 3.73 -19.18
C PHE A 73 0.23 3.35 -19.56
N LYS A 74 0.91 4.18 -20.35
CA LYS A 74 2.30 3.95 -20.75
C LYS A 74 3.23 3.91 -19.54
N ARG A 75 3.08 4.85 -18.60
CA ARG A 75 3.87 4.91 -17.36
C ARG A 75 3.46 3.82 -16.37
N ALA A 76 2.19 3.55 -16.27
CA ALA A 76 1.48 2.63 -15.38
C ALA A 76 1.69 2.85 -13.87
N THR A 77 2.77 3.47 -13.46
CA THR A 77 3.06 3.82 -12.06
C THR A 77 3.90 5.10 -11.97
N SER A 78 3.82 5.80 -10.83
CA SER A 78 4.81 6.80 -10.47
C SER A 78 6.09 6.10 -9.99
N VAL A 79 7.24 6.76 -10.12
CA VAL A 79 8.56 6.26 -9.66
C VAL A 79 9.07 7.20 -8.58
N TYR A 80 9.40 6.65 -7.40
CA TYR A 80 9.82 7.40 -6.22
C TYR A 80 11.33 7.27 -6.02
N LEU A 81 12.09 8.18 -6.62
CA LEU A 81 13.53 8.27 -6.40
C LEU A 81 13.82 9.03 -5.10
N ILE A 82 15.03 8.91 -4.58
CA ILE A 82 15.43 9.50 -3.29
C ILE A 82 15.19 11.01 -3.24
N ASP A 83 15.45 11.73 -4.35
CA ASP A 83 15.41 13.19 -4.43
C ASP A 83 14.17 13.73 -5.17
N ARG A 84 13.44 12.89 -5.87
CA ARG A 84 12.32 13.31 -6.72
C ARG A 84 11.32 12.21 -7.02
N VAL A 85 10.12 12.64 -7.40
CA VAL A 85 9.07 11.74 -7.93
C VAL A 85 8.91 11.99 -9.43
N ILE A 86 8.90 10.91 -10.21
CA ILE A 86 8.49 10.91 -11.63
C ILE A 86 7.01 10.48 -11.63
N PRO A 87 6.06 11.42 -11.69
CA PRO A 87 4.66 11.09 -11.47
C PRO A 87 4.03 10.42 -12.69
N MET A 88 3.06 9.51 -12.45
CA MET A 88 2.22 8.93 -13.50
C MET A 88 1.34 9.99 -14.18
N LEU A 89 0.82 10.91 -13.40
CA LEU A 89 -0.05 11.99 -13.85
C LEU A 89 0.63 13.35 -13.79
N PRO A 90 0.23 14.34 -14.60
CA PRO A 90 0.72 15.72 -14.47
C PRO A 90 0.49 16.27 -13.05
N LYS A 91 1.48 17.00 -12.51
CA LYS A 91 1.43 17.56 -11.14
C LYS A 91 0.19 18.43 -10.86
N LYS A 92 -0.39 19.09 -11.85
CA LYS A 92 -1.63 19.84 -11.71
C LYS A 92 -2.80 18.93 -11.30
N LEU A 93 -2.79 17.65 -11.72
CA LEU A 93 -3.74 16.63 -11.26
C LEU A 93 -3.28 16.00 -9.95
N SER A 94 -2.09 15.41 -9.93
CA SER A 94 -1.64 14.60 -8.79
C SER A 94 -1.51 15.38 -7.50
N ASN A 95 -1.05 16.63 -7.54
CA ASN A 95 -0.83 17.46 -6.35
C ASN A 95 -1.92 18.53 -6.18
N GLY A 96 -2.77 18.75 -7.20
CA GLY A 96 -3.84 19.74 -7.25
C GLY A 96 -5.20 19.15 -7.00
N ILE A 97 -6.06 19.17 -8.05
CA ILE A 97 -7.49 18.85 -7.92
C ILE A 97 -7.77 17.40 -7.48
N CYS A 98 -6.90 16.43 -7.81
CA CYS A 98 -7.05 15.05 -7.36
C CYS A 98 -6.56 14.85 -5.91
N SER A 99 -5.57 15.62 -5.47
CA SER A 99 -5.04 15.49 -4.10
C SER A 99 -6.09 15.91 -3.07
N LEU A 100 -6.31 15.08 -2.05
CA LEU A 100 -7.31 15.30 -1.00
C LEU A 100 -6.84 16.34 0.02
N ASN A 101 -6.46 17.52 -0.48
CA ASN A 101 -6.01 18.64 0.33
C ASN A 101 -7.05 19.05 1.39
N PRO A 102 -6.64 19.49 2.58
CA PRO A 102 -7.56 19.80 3.68
C PRO A 102 -8.42 21.04 3.40
N LYS A 103 -9.64 21.04 3.96
CA LYS A 103 -10.56 22.16 4.00
C LYS A 103 -11.11 22.62 2.64
N VAL A 104 -10.94 21.80 1.61
CA VAL A 104 -11.49 22.01 0.28
C VAL A 104 -12.33 20.80 -0.16
N ASP A 105 -13.36 21.06 -0.97
CA ASP A 105 -14.19 19.98 -1.49
C ASP A 105 -13.40 19.15 -2.50
N ARG A 106 -13.51 17.82 -2.44
CA ARG A 106 -12.85 16.87 -3.34
C ARG A 106 -13.79 15.74 -3.73
N LEU A 107 -13.73 15.34 -4.99
CA LEU A 107 -14.47 14.18 -5.49
C LEU A 107 -13.74 12.90 -5.13
N THR A 108 -14.49 11.93 -4.64
CA THR A 108 -13.94 10.65 -4.21
C THR A 108 -14.79 9.47 -4.67
N LEU A 109 -14.17 8.29 -4.68
CA LEU A 109 -14.84 7.00 -4.66
C LEU A 109 -14.59 6.40 -3.28
N SER A 110 -15.67 6.23 -2.50
CA SER A 110 -15.60 5.85 -1.10
C SER A 110 -15.99 4.39 -0.90
N CYS A 111 -15.22 3.67 -0.10
CA CYS A 111 -15.57 2.38 0.47
C CYS A 111 -15.85 2.57 1.97
N ILE A 112 -17.13 2.49 2.36
CA ILE A 112 -17.57 2.67 3.75
C ILE A 112 -17.93 1.29 4.30
N MET A 113 -17.26 0.86 5.37
CA MET A 113 -17.34 -0.49 5.89
C MET A 113 -17.80 -0.47 7.35
N GLU A 114 -18.79 -1.30 7.70
CA GLU A 114 -19.07 -1.64 9.09
C GLU A 114 -18.22 -2.84 9.50
N VAL A 115 -17.35 -2.64 10.49
CA VAL A 115 -16.40 -3.64 10.96
C VAL A 115 -16.73 -4.04 12.39
N ASN A 116 -16.93 -5.31 12.64
CA ASN A 116 -17.23 -5.81 13.98
C ASN A 116 -15.95 -5.96 14.84
N ARG A 117 -16.10 -6.29 16.13
CA ARG A 117 -14.99 -6.46 17.08
C ARG A 117 -14.03 -7.62 16.76
N GLN A 118 -14.41 -8.51 15.83
CA GLN A 118 -13.54 -9.57 15.30
C GLN A 118 -12.82 -9.14 14.01
N GLY A 119 -12.95 -7.88 13.60
CA GLY A 119 -12.35 -7.35 12.39
C GLY A 119 -13.01 -7.81 11.08
N LYS A 120 -14.25 -8.36 11.16
CA LYS A 120 -15.01 -8.78 9.97
C LYS A 120 -15.85 -7.62 9.46
N VAL A 121 -15.78 -7.35 8.17
CA VAL A 121 -16.72 -6.46 7.48
C VAL A 121 -18.07 -7.15 7.42
N VAL A 122 -19.08 -6.59 8.10
CA VAL A 122 -20.43 -7.11 8.17
C VAL A 122 -21.38 -6.43 7.18
N ASN A 123 -21.04 -5.21 6.79
CA ASN A 123 -21.72 -4.44 5.76
C ASN A 123 -20.76 -3.47 5.10
N HIS A 124 -20.99 -3.13 3.82
CA HIS A 124 -20.22 -2.10 3.14
C HIS A 124 -21.01 -1.40 2.04
N THR A 125 -20.60 -0.21 1.71
CA THR A 125 -21.12 0.60 0.62
C THR A 125 -19.97 1.17 -0.19
N ILE A 126 -20.03 1.01 -1.51
CA ILE A 126 -19.11 1.67 -2.45
C ILE A 126 -19.90 2.73 -3.18
N ALA A 127 -19.45 3.99 -3.15
CA ALA A 127 -20.19 5.10 -3.73
C ALA A 127 -19.27 6.20 -4.28
N GLN A 128 -19.70 6.83 -5.34
CA GLN A 128 -19.16 8.13 -5.75
C GLN A 128 -19.58 9.18 -4.71
N SER A 129 -18.63 9.93 -4.18
CA SER A 129 -18.86 10.86 -3.06
C SER A 129 -18.17 12.20 -3.27
N VAL A 130 -18.53 13.15 -2.44
CA VAL A 130 -17.81 14.40 -2.24
C VAL A 130 -17.45 14.52 -0.77
N ILE A 131 -16.19 14.87 -0.50
CA ILE A 131 -15.64 15.00 0.84
C ILE A 131 -15.03 16.39 1.06
N LYS A 132 -14.78 16.68 2.33
CA LYS A 132 -13.98 17.83 2.77
C LYS A 132 -13.18 17.40 3.99
N THR A 133 -11.89 17.14 3.81
CA THR A 133 -11.04 16.68 4.91
C THR A 133 -10.83 17.80 5.94
N ASN A 134 -10.85 17.46 7.21
CA ASN A 134 -10.68 18.40 8.32
C ASN A 134 -9.23 18.87 8.43
N GLU A 135 -8.29 17.92 8.41
CA GLU A 135 -6.86 18.21 8.55
C GLU A 135 -6.03 17.24 7.68
N ARG A 136 -4.86 17.71 7.26
CA ARG A 136 -3.78 16.88 6.77
C ARG A 136 -2.87 16.55 7.95
N MET A 137 -2.85 15.29 8.37
CA MET A 137 -1.98 14.79 9.42
C MET A 137 -0.72 14.16 8.83
N THR A 138 0.32 14.09 9.64
CA THR A 138 1.52 13.33 9.32
C THR A 138 1.60 12.05 10.15
N TYR A 139 2.30 11.03 9.65
CA TYR A 139 2.57 9.82 10.44
C TYR A 139 3.26 10.16 11.76
N THR A 140 4.18 11.12 11.74
CA THR A 140 4.92 11.58 12.90
C THR A 140 3.99 12.22 13.95
N ASP A 141 3.11 13.15 13.54
CA ASP A 141 2.24 13.85 14.48
C ASP A 141 1.22 12.92 15.14
N VAL A 142 0.59 12.04 14.33
CA VAL A 142 -0.36 11.06 14.87
C VAL A 142 0.34 10.07 15.81
N THR A 143 1.57 9.66 15.50
CA THR A 143 2.35 8.79 16.38
C THR A 143 2.69 9.48 17.68
N LYS A 144 3.13 10.74 17.67
CA LYS A 144 3.39 11.55 18.89
C LYS A 144 2.14 11.70 19.76
N ILE A 145 0.98 11.94 19.13
CA ILE A 145 -0.31 12.01 19.87
C ILE A 145 -0.60 10.68 20.59
N LEU A 146 -0.42 9.55 19.91
CA LEU A 146 -0.81 8.23 20.41
C LEU A 146 0.22 7.57 21.34
N ARG A 147 1.51 7.88 21.19
CA ARG A 147 2.61 7.24 21.93
C ARG A 147 3.25 8.14 22.95
N ASP A 148 3.58 9.37 22.54
CA ASP A 148 4.35 10.28 23.35
C ASP A 148 3.44 11.16 24.23
N ASN A 149 2.13 11.14 23.98
CA ASN A 149 1.14 12.01 24.63
C ASN A 149 1.54 13.50 24.53
N ASP A 150 2.02 13.93 23.34
CA ASP A 150 2.45 15.29 23.09
C ASP A 150 1.31 16.28 23.37
N ALA A 151 1.45 17.07 24.44
CA ALA A 151 0.39 17.94 24.93
C ALA A 151 0.04 19.07 23.95
N GLU A 152 1.02 19.56 23.18
CA GLU A 152 0.80 20.62 22.19
C GLU A 152 -0.01 20.10 21.01
N LEU A 153 0.35 18.93 20.47
CA LEU A 153 -0.39 18.29 19.38
C LEU A 153 -1.78 17.84 19.83
N ILE A 154 -1.92 17.31 21.04
CA ILE A 154 -3.22 16.93 21.61
C ILE A 154 -4.15 18.13 21.72
N GLU A 155 -3.68 19.29 22.24
CA GLU A 155 -4.52 20.48 22.32
C GLU A 155 -4.85 21.04 20.92
N ARG A 156 -3.87 21.02 20.00
CA ARG A 156 -4.06 21.49 18.62
C ARG A 156 -5.11 20.68 17.87
N TYR A 157 -5.10 19.36 18.04
CA TYR A 157 -5.95 18.40 17.31
C TYR A 157 -6.99 17.73 18.22
N LYS A 158 -7.38 18.38 19.32
CA LYS A 158 -8.26 17.82 20.36
C LYS A 158 -9.55 17.18 19.83
N ASP A 159 -10.12 17.72 18.76
CA ASP A 159 -11.35 17.22 18.16
C ASP A 159 -11.14 15.90 17.36
N LEU A 160 -9.88 15.49 17.12
CA LEU A 160 -9.49 14.30 16.36
C LEU A 160 -8.84 13.22 17.25
N VAL A 161 -8.44 13.54 18.48
CA VAL A 161 -7.72 12.61 19.36
C VAL A 161 -8.48 11.31 19.62
N ASP A 162 -9.78 11.41 19.85
CA ASP A 162 -10.62 10.23 20.10
C ASP A 162 -10.79 9.40 18.82
N ASP A 163 -10.82 10.03 17.64
CA ASP A 163 -10.84 9.34 16.36
C ASP A 163 -9.52 8.58 16.15
N PHE A 164 -8.35 9.16 16.46
CA PHE A 164 -7.06 8.45 16.38
C PHE A 164 -6.98 7.27 17.33
N LYS A 165 -7.51 7.37 18.56
CA LYS A 165 -7.60 6.23 19.48
C LYS A 165 -8.51 5.12 18.95
N ALA A 166 -9.64 5.48 18.33
CA ALA A 166 -10.53 4.52 17.70
C ALA A 166 -9.89 3.84 16.48
N MET A 167 -9.14 4.60 15.68
CA MET A 167 -8.34 4.07 14.55
C MET A 167 -7.28 3.09 15.05
N GLU A 168 -6.55 3.41 16.12
CA GLU A 168 -5.56 2.52 16.71
C GLU A 168 -6.19 1.22 17.22
N GLU A 169 -7.34 1.29 17.90
CA GLU A 169 -8.05 0.10 18.35
C GLU A 169 -8.46 -0.79 17.19
N LEU A 170 -9.07 -0.20 16.17
CA LEU A 170 -9.46 -0.94 14.96
C LEU A 170 -8.24 -1.54 14.25
N CYS A 171 -7.15 -0.79 14.12
CA CYS A 171 -5.91 -1.28 13.54
C CYS A 171 -5.40 -2.54 14.25
N LYS A 172 -5.38 -2.55 15.59
CA LYS A 172 -4.96 -3.71 16.38
C LYS A 172 -5.84 -4.94 16.12
N ILE A 173 -7.16 -4.73 15.98
CA ILE A 173 -8.12 -5.80 15.67
C ILE A 173 -7.87 -6.36 14.27
N LEU A 174 -7.70 -5.50 13.27
CA LEU A 174 -7.47 -5.90 11.88
C LEU A 174 -6.13 -6.62 11.72
N ARG A 175 -5.06 -6.07 12.29
CA ARG A 175 -3.73 -6.68 12.25
C ARG A 175 -3.74 -8.06 12.92
N LYS A 176 -4.35 -8.18 14.10
CA LYS A 176 -4.49 -9.47 14.76
C LYS A 176 -5.21 -10.48 13.87
N LYS A 177 -6.35 -10.10 13.30
CA LYS A 177 -7.10 -10.97 12.38
C LYS A 177 -6.26 -11.40 11.18
N ARG A 178 -5.50 -10.47 10.57
CA ARG A 178 -4.64 -10.73 9.41
C ARG A 178 -3.53 -11.72 9.76
N LEU A 179 -2.85 -11.54 10.89
CA LEU A 179 -1.82 -12.46 11.38
C LEU A 179 -2.41 -13.83 11.77
N ASP A 180 -3.55 -13.86 12.47
CA ASP A 180 -4.24 -15.12 12.83
C ASP A 180 -4.67 -15.92 11.58
N ARG A 181 -4.97 -15.25 10.47
CA ARG A 181 -5.25 -15.83 9.15
C ARG A 181 -4.00 -16.46 8.52
N GLY A 182 -2.82 -15.97 8.88
CA GLY A 182 -1.54 -16.46 8.40
C GLY A 182 -0.83 -15.51 7.43
N ALA A 183 -1.20 -14.23 7.38
CA ALA A 183 -0.46 -13.27 6.57
C ALA A 183 1.01 -13.24 7.00
N ILE A 184 1.90 -13.27 6.02
CA ILE A 184 3.34 -13.25 6.26
C ILE A 184 3.75 -11.78 6.38
N ASP A 185 4.24 -11.42 7.56
CA ASP A 185 4.73 -10.07 7.86
C ASP A 185 6.27 -10.10 7.83
N PHE A 186 6.83 -9.72 6.69
CA PHE A 186 8.27 -9.51 6.59
C PHE A 186 8.59 -8.13 7.17
N ASP A 187 9.12 -8.11 8.37
CA ASP A 187 9.50 -6.88 9.08
C ASP A 187 10.96 -6.52 8.73
N PHE A 188 11.23 -6.28 7.43
CA PHE A 188 12.55 -5.80 7.02
C PHE A 188 12.73 -4.33 7.42
N GLU A 189 13.91 -4.01 7.94
CA GLU A 189 14.29 -2.64 8.19
C GLU A 189 14.43 -1.91 6.86
N GLU A 190 13.67 -0.85 6.67
CA GLU A 190 13.84 0.09 5.57
C GLU A 190 14.77 1.21 6.01
N CYS A 191 15.53 1.77 5.08
CA CYS A 191 16.39 2.91 5.38
C CYS A 191 15.96 4.15 4.61
N LYS A 192 16.12 5.29 5.26
CA LYS A 192 15.98 6.60 4.62
C LYS A 192 17.38 7.17 4.37
N ILE A 193 17.70 7.41 3.10
CA ILE A 193 18.94 8.09 2.68
C ILE A 193 18.68 9.59 2.78
N ILE A 194 19.51 10.29 3.55
CA ILE A 194 19.43 11.73 3.76
C ILE A 194 20.44 12.40 2.84
N LEU A 195 19.96 13.31 2.00
CA LEU A 195 20.77 14.05 1.05
C LEU A 195 21.01 15.49 1.54
N ASP A 196 22.16 16.05 1.16
CA ASP A 196 22.40 17.49 1.26
C ASP A 196 21.71 18.27 0.12
N GLU A 197 21.84 19.59 0.10
CA GLU A 197 21.27 20.47 -0.94
C GLU A 197 21.81 20.19 -2.36
N LYS A 198 22.93 19.49 -2.47
CA LYS A 198 23.57 19.11 -3.75
C LYS A 198 23.20 17.68 -4.18
N GLY A 199 22.37 16.98 -3.39
CA GLY A 199 21.96 15.61 -3.64
C GLY A 199 23.02 14.56 -3.25
N LYS A 200 24.05 14.94 -2.45
CA LYS A 200 25.02 14.00 -1.91
C LYS A 200 24.47 13.33 -0.65
N PRO A 201 24.60 12.00 -0.48
CA PRO A 201 24.18 11.32 0.73
C PRO A 201 25.08 11.71 1.91
N ILE A 202 24.45 12.19 2.99
CA ILE A 202 25.14 12.60 4.23
C ILE A 202 24.90 11.65 5.38
N ASP A 203 23.76 10.93 5.35
CA ASP A 203 23.41 9.97 6.40
C ASP A 203 22.46 8.91 5.85
N ILE A 204 22.45 7.70 6.45
CA ILE A 204 21.53 6.61 6.14
C ILE A 204 21.00 6.09 7.48
N LYS A 205 19.70 6.27 7.72
CA LYS A 205 19.05 5.94 8.98
C LYS A 205 17.96 4.90 8.79
N PRO A 206 17.81 3.96 9.72
CA PRO A 206 16.65 3.07 9.74
C PRO A 206 15.35 3.88 9.72
N TYR A 207 14.39 3.43 8.94
CA TYR A 207 13.03 3.98 8.90
C TYR A 207 12.11 3.11 9.75
N GLU A 208 11.70 3.63 10.90
CA GLU A 208 10.79 2.92 11.79
C GLU A 208 9.34 3.06 11.33
N ARG A 209 8.68 1.93 11.06
CA ARG A 209 7.24 1.89 10.77
C ARG A 209 6.46 2.13 12.05
N ALA A 210 6.05 3.38 12.25
CA ALA A 210 5.29 3.81 13.41
C ALA A 210 3.83 3.29 13.39
N ILE A 211 3.10 3.48 14.50
CA ILE A 211 1.71 3.03 14.62
C ILE A 211 0.80 3.68 13.57
N ALA A 212 1.02 4.94 13.24
CA ALA A 212 0.21 5.64 12.25
C ALA A 212 0.35 5.06 10.83
N ASN A 213 1.57 4.62 10.46
CA ASN A 213 1.78 3.90 9.18
C ASN A 213 0.98 2.60 9.14
N ARG A 214 1.03 1.82 10.22
CA ARG A 214 0.30 0.56 10.36
C ARG A 214 -1.21 0.75 10.33
N MET A 215 -1.73 1.84 10.90
CA MET A 215 -3.16 2.17 10.86
C MET A 215 -3.65 2.36 9.42
N ILE A 216 -2.97 3.20 8.66
CA ILE A 216 -3.33 3.46 7.26
C ILE A 216 -3.16 2.19 6.42
N GLU A 217 -2.06 1.45 6.59
CA GLU A 217 -1.85 0.16 5.92
C GLU A 217 -3.02 -0.81 6.13
N GLU A 218 -3.43 -1.08 7.37
CA GLU A 218 -4.53 -2.01 7.66
C GLU A 218 -5.87 -1.53 7.08
N PHE A 219 -6.13 -0.22 7.05
CA PHE A 219 -7.37 0.32 6.47
C PHE A 219 -7.37 0.21 4.94
N MET A 220 -6.22 0.47 4.30
CA MET A 220 -6.08 0.30 2.85
C MET A 220 -6.18 -1.18 2.45
N LEU A 221 -5.56 -2.10 3.21
CA LEU A 221 -5.69 -3.54 3.00
C LEU A 221 -7.16 -3.99 3.09
N LEU A 222 -7.88 -3.55 4.13
CA LEU A 222 -9.28 -3.90 4.30
C LEU A 222 -10.17 -3.37 3.16
N ALA A 223 -9.95 -2.13 2.72
CA ALA A 223 -10.68 -1.56 1.59
C ALA A 223 -10.38 -2.31 0.29
N ASN A 224 -9.11 -2.63 0.02
CA ASN A 224 -8.69 -3.38 -1.14
C ASN A 224 -9.31 -4.79 -1.17
N GLU A 225 -9.32 -5.51 -0.04
CA GLU A 225 -9.97 -6.82 0.09
C GLU A 225 -11.48 -6.71 -0.13
N THR A 226 -12.14 -5.73 0.49
CA THR A 226 -13.60 -5.52 0.41
C THR A 226 -14.05 -5.21 -1.01
N VAL A 227 -13.34 -4.33 -1.71
CA VAL A 227 -13.63 -3.97 -3.10
C VAL A 227 -13.39 -5.16 -4.02
N ALA A 228 -12.28 -5.89 -3.86
CA ALA A 228 -11.98 -7.06 -4.67
C ALA A 228 -13.05 -8.16 -4.50
N GLU A 229 -13.46 -8.47 -3.26
CA GLU A 229 -14.51 -9.45 -2.99
C GLU A 229 -15.85 -9.02 -3.58
N HIS A 230 -16.20 -7.73 -3.46
CA HIS A 230 -17.44 -7.19 -4.02
C HIS A 230 -17.50 -7.37 -5.54
N MET A 231 -16.45 -6.99 -6.25
CA MET A 231 -16.40 -7.05 -7.70
C MET A 231 -16.29 -8.48 -8.23
N GLU A 232 -15.57 -9.37 -7.52
CA GLU A 232 -15.51 -10.79 -7.89
C GLU A 232 -16.88 -11.48 -7.77
N LYS A 233 -17.66 -11.18 -6.72
CA LYS A 233 -19.03 -11.68 -6.57
C LYS A 233 -19.97 -11.24 -7.68
N LEU A 234 -19.73 -10.08 -8.27
CA LEU A 234 -20.47 -9.56 -9.44
C LEU A 234 -20.03 -10.17 -10.77
N LYS A 235 -18.89 -10.89 -10.79
CA LYS A 235 -18.32 -11.50 -12.01
C LYS A 235 -18.08 -10.50 -13.13
N VAL A 236 -17.67 -9.28 -12.78
CA VAL A 236 -17.29 -8.23 -13.72
C VAL A 236 -15.81 -8.37 -14.07
N PRO A 237 -15.38 -8.18 -15.34
CA PRO A 237 -13.97 -8.10 -15.66
C PRO A 237 -13.26 -7.04 -14.81
N PHE A 238 -12.19 -7.43 -14.11
CA PHE A 238 -11.55 -6.58 -13.11
C PHE A 238 -10.03 -6.80 -13.08
N VAL A 239 -9.28 -5.88 -12.49
CA VAL A 239 -7.82 -6.04 -12.29
C VAL A 239 -7.57 -6.40 -10.83
N TYR A 240 -7.11 -7.62 -10.59
CA TYR A 240 -6.72 -8.10 -9.27
C TYR A 240 -5.22 -7.93 -9.05
N ARG A 241 -4.81 -7.87 -7.81
CA ARG A 241 -3.43 -8.01 -7.36
C ARG A 241 -3.25 -9.40 -6.79
N ILE A 242 -2.56 -10.26 -7.48
CA ILE A 242 -2.36 -11.66 -7.08
C ILE A 242 -0.94 -11.92 -6.62
N HIS A 243 -0.81 -12.86 -5.70
CA HIS A 243 0.47 -13.40 -5.26
C HIS A 243 0.33 -14.93 -5.20
N GLU A 244 0.96 -15.58 -6.15
CA GLU A 244 0.88 -17.03 -6.30
C GLU A 244 1.65 -17.76 -5.18
N ASN A 245 1.41 -19.05 -5.04
CA ASN A 245 2.13 -19.89 -4.09
C ASN A 245 3.65 -19.82 -4.35
N PRO A 246 4.48 -20.01 -3.31
CA PRO A 246 5.93 -20.04 -3.44
C PRO A 246 6.41 -21.03 -4.50
N ASN A 247 7.56 -20.73 -5.11
CA ASN A 247 8.19 -21.68 -6.03
C ASN A 247 8.60 -22.96 -5.28
N ALA A 248 8.06 -24.11 -5.70
CA ALA A 248 8.23 -25.40 -5.01
C ALA A 248 9.71 -25.81 -4.85
N GLU A 249 10.54 -25.65 -5.91
CA GLU A 249 11.95 -26.00 -5.86
C GLU A 249 12.73 -25.11 -4.90
N LYS A 250 12.47 -23.79 -4.92
CA LYS A 250 13.12 -22.85 -4.01
C LYS A 250 12.70 -23.09 -2.55
N LEU A 251 11.44 -23.45 -2.35
CA LEU A 251 10.91 -23.76 -1.02
C LEU A 251 11.52 -25.03 -0.45
N GLU A 252 11.75 -26.08 -1.26
CA GLU A 252 12.46 -27.26 -0.80
C GLU A 252 13.92 -26.96 -0.43
N LYS A 253 14.60 -26.11 -1.18
CA LYS A 253 15.95 -25.63 -0.81
C LYS A 253 15.94 -24.86 0.50
N PHE A 254 14.91 -24.03 0.73
CA PHE A 254 14.71 -23.32 1.99
C PHE A 254 14.49 -24.30 3.16
N LYS A 255 13.62 -25.30 3.00
CA LYS A 255 13.40 -26.35 4.03
C LYS A 255 14.68 -27.11 4.36
N ALA A 256 15.45 -27.50 3.33
CA ALA A 256 16.73 -28.17 3.52
C ALA A 256 17.74 -27.28 4.26
N PHE A 257 17.76 -25.97 4.00
CA PHE A 257 18.60 -25.03 4.72
C PHE A 257 18.23 -24.98 6.21
N ILE A 258 16.95 -24.84 6.55
CA ILE A 258 16.44 -24.84 7.93
C ILE A 258 16.82 -26.15 8.64
N TYR A 259 16.65 -27.30 7.98
CA TYR A 259 17.03 -28.60 8.49
C TYR A 259 18.54 -28.67 8.83
N ASN A 260 19.40 -28.19 7.93
CA ASN A 260 20.84 -28.18 8.12
C ASN A 260 21.32 -27.25 9.25
N LEU A 261 20.53 -26.22 9.60
CA LEU A 261 20.76 -25.39 10.77
C LEU A 261 20.40 -26.11 12.11
N GLY A 262 19.87 -27.33 12.03
CA GLY A 262 19.51 -28.14 13.21
C GLY A 262 18.05 -28.01 13.65
N TYR A 263 17.20 -27.26 12.92
CA TYR A 263 15.80 -27.08 13.26
C TYR A 263 14.93 -28.17 12.60
N ASN A 264 14.94 -29.38 13.20
CA ASN A 264 14.29 -30.58 12.66
C ASN A 264 12.83 -30.74 13.13
N ASP A 265 12.39 -29.92 14.06
CA ASP A 265 11.07 -29.94 14.70
C ASP A 265 10.00 -29.14 13.96
N ILE A 266 10.35 -28.51 12.82
CA ILE A 266 9.41 -27.72 12.02
C ILE A 266 8.52 -28.62 11.19
N THR A 267 7.22 -28.58 11.46
CA THR A 267 6.19 -29.32 10.69
C THR A 267 5.67 -28.45 9.55
N TRP A 268 5.94 -28.85 8.33
CA TRP A 268 5.58 -28.10 7.12
C TRP A 268 4.14 -28.34 6.64
N GLY A 269 3.49 -29.44 7.07
CA GLY A 269 2.20 -29.89 6.54
C GLY A 269 2.30 -30.54 5.14
N GLU A 270 1.21 -31.14 4.68
CA GLU A 270 1.13 -31.75 3.33
C GLU A 270 1.18 -30.67 2.25
N GLU A 271 0.46 -29.57 2.44
CA GLU A 271 0.52 -28.38 1.59
C GLU A 271 1.07 -27.19 2.38
N VAL A 272 2.01 -26.48 1.75
CA VAL A 272 2.58 -25.28 2.36
C VAL A 272 1.56 -24.14 2.21
N ASN A 273 1.04 -23.71 3.33
CA ASN A 273 0.14 -22.55 3.42
C ASN A 273 0.86 -21.37 4.07
N PRO A 274 0.35 -20.13 3.91
CA PRO A 274 0.98 -18.95 4.49
C PRO A 274 1.23 -19.04 6.00
N LYS A 275 0.27 -19.65 6.73
CA LYS A 275 0.36 -19.81 8.20
C LYS A 275 1.51 -20.73 8.64
N ALA A 276 1.86 -21.74 7.85
CA ALA A 276 3.00 -22.59 8.13
C ALA A 276 4.31 -21.82 8.01
N LEU A 277 4.44 -20.98 6.99
CA LEU A 277 5.61 -20.12 6.77
C LEU A 277 5.73 -19.02 7.82
N GLN A 278 4.61 -18.41 8.21
CA GLN A 278 4.57 -17.43 9.29
C GLN A 278 5.11 -18.03 10.61
N ARG A 279 4.69 -19.25 10.98
CA ARG A 279 5.20 -19.92 12.17
C ARG A 279 6.71 -20.13 12.15
N VAL A 280 7.27 -20.36 10.97
CA VAL A 280 8.73 -20.44 10.82
C VAL A 280 9.37 -19.10 11.14
N LEU A 281 8.88 -18.01 10.56
CA LEU A 281 9.39 -16.67 10.86
C LEU A 281 9.25 -16.32 12.34
N ASP A 282 8.08 -16.59 12.94
CA ASP A 282 7.82 -16.32 14.36
C ASP A 282 8.81 -17.08 15.28
N LYS A 283 9.25 -18.29 14.88
CA LYS A 283 10.23 -19.09 15.64
C LYS A 283 11.62 -18.45 15.68
N PHE A 284 12.00 -17.73 14.62
CA PHE A 284 13.31 -17.09 14.51
C PHE A 284 13.29 -15.62 14.90
N LYS A 285 12.14 -15.09 15.28
CA LYS A 285 12.01 -13.69 15.64
C LYS A 285 12.87 -13.33 16.87
N GLY A 286 13.78 -12.37 16.71
CA GLY A 286 14.74 -11.94 17.71
C GLY A 286 15.98 -12.82 17.82
N GLU A 287 16.11 -13.86 17.00
CA GLU A 287 17.32 -14.70 16.92
C GLU A 287 18.31 -14.15 15.88
N ASN A 288 19.56 -14.54 15.96
CA ASN A 288 20.61 -14.08 15.03
C ASN A 288 20.34 -14.48 13.57
N GLU A 289 19.59 -15.56 13.36
CA GLU A 289 19.26 -16.12 12.06
C GLU A 289 18.03 -15.47 11.42
N GLU A 290 17.32 -14.59 12.11
CA GLU A 290 16.06 -13.98 11.65
C GLU A 290 16.19 -13.36 10.24
N THR A 291 17.20 -12.53 10.04
CA THR A 291 17.43 -11.81 8.78
C THR A 291 17.68 -12.76 7.61
N ILE A 292 18.57 -13.76 7.80
CA ILE A 292 18.90 -14.69 6.72
C ILE A 292 17.71 -15.59 6.38
N ILE A 293 16.96 -16.04 7.39
CA ILE A 293 15.78 -16.90 7.20
C ILE A 293 14.67 -16.12 6.51
N SER A 294 14.39 -14.89 6.93
CA SER A 294 13.41 -14.02 6.30
C SER A 294 13.77 -13.72 4.83
N THR A 295 15.06 -13.44 4.55
CA THR A 295 15.55 -13.19 3.20
C THR A 295 15.43 -14.43 2.30
N LEU A 296 15.84 -15.61 2.77
CA LEU A 296 15.73 -16.85 2.01
C LEU A 296 14.28 -17.24 1.74
N LEU A 297 13.41 -17.05 2.72
CA LEU A 297 11.97 -17.27 2.54
C LEU A 297 11.41 -16.30 1.51
N LEU A 298 11.71 -15.01 1.59
CA LEU A 298 11.27 -14.02 0.61
C LEU A 298 11.74 -14.37 -0.81
N ARG A 299 12.99 -14.80 -0.97
CA ARG A 299 13.56 -15.27 -2.27
C ARG A 299 12.88 -16.53 -2.81
N SER A 300 12.21 -17.30 -1.97
CA SER A 300 11.42 -18.47 -2.38
C SER A 300 10.02 -18.11 -2.86
N MET A 301 9.52 -16.92 -2.48
CA MET A 301 8.22 -16.43 -2.91
C MET A 301 8.18 -16.10 -4.39
N MET A 302 6.99 -16.16 -4.96
CA MET A 302 6.71 -15.56 -6.27
C MET A 302 6.58 -14.04 -6.13
N GLN A 303 6.78 -13.31 -7.20
CA GLN A 303 6.51 -11.87 -7.20
C GLN A 303 5.01 -11.62 -7.38
N ALA A 304 4.43 -10.74 -6.57
CA ALA A 304 3.06 -10.30 -6.77
C ALA A 304 2.92 -9.54 -8.10
N ARG A 305 1.79 -9.72 -8.79
CA ARG A 305 1.52 -9.11 -10.10
C ARG A 305 0.05 -8.76 -10.26
N TYR A 306 -0.26 -7.98 -11.27
CA TYR A 306 -1.65 -7.74 -11.65
C TYR A 306 -2.15 -8.85 -12.59
N SER A 307 -3.43 -9.18 -12.48
CA SER A 307 -4.08 -10.24 -13.25
C SER A 307 -5.56 -9.93 -13.49
N PRO A 308 -6.13 -10.34 -14.64
CA PRO A 308 -7.57 -10.35 -14.82
C PRO A 308 -8.27 -11.47 -14.03
N GLU A 309 -7.52 -12.46 -13.54
CA GLU A 309 -8.02 -13.58 -12.78
C GLU A 309 -7.78 -13.40 -11.29
N CYS A 310 -8.81 -13.69 -10.47
CA CYS A 310 -8.72 -13.64 -9.02
C CYS A 310 -8.11 -14.94 -8.49
N ALA A 311 -6.80 -14.96 -8.25
CA ALA A 311 -6.07 -16.13 -7.72
C ALA A 311 -5.66 -15.97 -6.24
N GLY A 312 -6.19 -14.96 -5.55
CA GLY A 312 -5.82 -14.65 -4.17
C GLY A 312 -4.42 -14.03 -4.02
N HIS A 313 -4.03 -13.76 -2.79
CA HIS A 313 -2.75 -13.16 -2.44
C HIS A 313 -2.07 -13.93 -1.32
N PHE A 314 -1.15 -14.83 -1.67
CA PHE A 314 -0.51 -15.75 -0.73
C PHE A 314 0.12 -15.03 0.47
N GLY A 315 0.94 -14.02 0.25
CA GLY A 315 1.63 -13.31 1.33
C GLY A 315 0.68 -12.60 2.31
N LEU A 316 -0.49 -12.14 1.85
CA LEU A 316 -1.54 -11.56 2.71
C LEU A 316 -2.51 -12.62 3.26
N ALA A 317 -2.39 -13.87 2.84
CA ALA A 317 -3.37 -14.93 3.10
C ALA A 317 -4.81 -14.47 2.75
N ALA A 318 -4.98 -13.71 1.66
CA ALA A 318 -6.25 -13.14 1.23
C ALA A 318 -6.79 -13.87 0.01
N ASP A 319 -8.09 -14.24 0.04
CA ASP A 319 -8.76 -14.88 -1.09
C ASP A 319 -9.03 -13.90 -2.23
N TYR A 320 -9.28 -12.63 -1.89
CA TYR A 320 -9.58 -11.54 -2.82
C TYR A 320 -8.67 -10.36 -2.52
N TYR A 321 -8.00 -9.83 -3.52
CA TYR A 321 -7.20 -8.63 -3.33
C TYR A 321 -7.07 -7.84 -4.63
N CYS A 322 -7.16 -6.53 -4.54
CA CYS A 322 -6.90 -5.60 -5.61
C CYS A 322 -6.16 -4.37 -5.07
N HIS A 323 -5.70 -3.52 -5.95
CA HIS A 323 -5.22 -2.19 -5.59
C HIS A 323 -6.28 -1.16 -5.98
N PHE A 324 -6.97 -0.60 -4.99
CA PHE A 324 -8.05 0.38 -5.14
C PHE A 324 -7.65 1.78 -4.64
N THR A 325 -6.67 1.83 -3.72
CA THR A 325 -6.47 2.97 -2.84
C THR A 325 -5.51 4.04 -3.34
N SER A 326 -4.91 3.91 -4.54
CA SER A 326 -3.92 4.89 -5.02
C SER A 326 -3.99 5.17 -6.54
N PRO A 327 -5.11 5.70 -7.07
CA PRO A 327 -5.29 5.95 -8.51
C PRO A 327 -4.45 7.13 -9.04
N ILE A 328 -3.91 8.00 -8.18
CA ILE A 328 -3.02 9.09 -8.61
C ILE A 328 -1.69 8.51 -9.12
N ARG A 329 -1.21 7.42 -8.48
CA ARG A 329 0.11 6.88 -8.71
C ARG A 329 0.14 5.45 -9.30
N ARG A 330 -0.99 4.76 -9.41
CA ARG A 330 -1.07 3.40 -9.99
C ARG A 330 -2.21 3.31 -11.00
N TYR A 331 -1.88 2.88 -12.22
CA TYR A 331 -2.86 2.73 -13.30
C TYR A 331 -3.90 1.61 -13.06
N PRO A 332 -3.58 0.47 -12.44
CA PRO A 332 -4.59 -0.54 -12.09
C PRO A 332 -5.72 0.03 -11.23
N ASP A 333 -5.39 0.85 -10.23
CA ASP A 333 -6.37 1.54 -9.38
C ASP A 333 -7.26 2.47 -10.21
N LEU A 334 -6.64 3.26 -11.09
CA LEU A 334 -7.38 4.13 -12.02
C LEU A 334 -8.34 3.32 -12.90
N GLN A 335 -7.88 2.18 -13.42
CA GLN A 335 -8.70 1.33 -14.29
C GLN A 335 -9.88 0.70 -13.53
N ILE A 336 -9.66 0.17 -12.31
CA ILE A 336 -10.76 -0.42 -11.55
C ILE A 336 -11.76 0.63 -11.05
N HIS A 337 -11.32 1.85 -10.75
CA HIS A 337 -12.23 2.95 -10.43
C HIS A 337 -13.22 3.23 -11.58
N ARG A 338 -12.78 3.18 -12.83
CA ARG A 338 -13.68 3.30 -14.00
C ARG A 338 -14.72 2.19 -14.02
N ILE A 339 -14.29 0.94 -13.83
CA ILE A 339 -15.17 -0.23 -13.85
C ILE A 339 -16.21 -0.14 -12.73
N ILE A 340 -15.79 0.25 -11.53
CA ILE A 340 -16.68 0.44 -10.38
C ILE A 340 -17.71 1.55 -10.68
N LYS A 341 -17.29 2.67 -11.26
CA LYS A 341 -18.21 3.77 -11.60
C LYS A 341 -19.20 3.37 -12.70
N GLU A 342 -18.77 2.65 -13.73
CA GLU A 342 -19.66 2.10 -14.76
C GLU A 342 -20.69 1.15 -14.14
N TYR A 343 -20.29 0.32 -13.16
CA TYR A 343 -21.21 -0.54 -12.42
C TYR A 343 -22.22 0.28 -11.61
N LEU A 344 -21.77 1.25 -10.83
CA LEU A 344 -22.61 2.11 -9.99
C LEU A 344 -23.64 2.91 -10.84
N ASN A 345 -23.22 3.37 -12.02
CA ASN A 345 -24.05 4.11 -12.96
C ASN A 345 -24.93 3.20 -13.84
N LYS A 346 -24.84 1.87 -13.68
CA LYS A 346 -25.57 0.88 -14.51
C LYS A 346 -25.20 0.96 -16.01
N GLU A 347 -23.96 1.32 -16.31
CA GLU A 347 -23.43 1.45 -17.68
C GLU A 347 -22.75 0.17 -18.18
N LEU A 348 -22.54 -0.85 -17.32
CA LEU A 348 -21.94 -2.14 -17.67
C LEU A 348 -22.90 -3.01 -18.48
N THR A 349 -23.00 -2.73 -19.77
CA THR A 349 -23.72 -3.58 -20.72
C THR A 349 -22.89 -4.82 -21.06
N GLU A 350 -23.53 -5.88 -21.60
CA GLU A 350 -22.84 -7.09 -22.07
C GLU A 350 -21.74 -6.78 -23.11
N ASN A 351 -22.02 -5.85 -24.04
CA ASN A 351 -21.02 -5.41 -25.02
C ASN A 351 -19.86 -4.65 -24.39
N ARG A 352 -20.13 -3.86 -23.33
CA ARG A 352 -19.07 -3.17 -22.58
C ARG A 352 -18.23 -4.17 -21.80
N SER A 353 -18.83 -5.14 -21.13
CA SER A 353 -18.13 -6.21 -20.39
C SER A 353 -17.21 -7.02 -21.31
N LYS A 354 -17.66 -7.39 -22.52
CA LYS A 354 -16.80 -8.06 -23.51
C LYS A 354 -15.58 -7.22 -23.91
N LYS A 355 -15.73 -5.90 -24.06
CA LYS A 355 -14.60 -4.99 -24.33
C LYS A 355 -13.67 -4.84 -23.14
N LEU A 356 -14.20 -4.85 -21.93
CA LEU A 356 -13.41 -4.72 -20.69
C LEU A 356 -12.43 -5.88 -20.53
N VAL A 357 -12.73 -7.09 -20.98
CA VAL A 357 -11.82 -8.25 -20.90
C VAL A 357 -10.45 -7.92 -21.47
N SER A 358 -10.39 -7.36 -22.68
CA SER A 358 -9.11 -7.01 -23.32
C SER A 358 -8.44 -5.79 -22.67
N ILE A 359 -9.23 -4.83 -22.18
CA ILE A 359 -8.71 -3.64 -21.48
C ILE A 359 -8.05 -4.03 -20.17
N VAL A 360 -8.73 -4.89 -19.40
CA VAL A 360 -8.24 -5.40 -18.10
C VAL A 360 -6.97 -6.22 -18.28
N ASP A 361 -6.93 -7.12 -19.26
CA ASP A 361 -5.73 -7.92 -19.56
C ASP A 361 -4.55 -7.02 -19.95
N SER A 362 -4.77 -6.04 -20.82
CA SER A 362 -3.73 -5.08 -21.22
C SER A 362 -3.25 -4.23 -20.05
N ALA A 363 -4.17 -3.75 -19.19
CA ALA A 363 -3.83 -2.96 -18.01
C ALA A 363 -3.02 -3.79 -17.00
N ALA A 364 -3.40 -5.06 -16.76
CA ALA A 364 -2.69 -5.94 -15.85
C ALA A 364 -1.26 -6.23 -16.32
N LYS A 365 -1.08 -6.55 -17.59
CA LYS A 365 0.25 -6.82 -18.18
C LYS A 365 1.15 -5.61 -18.14
N GLN A 366 0.70 -4.48 -18.67
CA GLN A 366 1.46 -3.24 -18.71
C GLN A 366 1.86 -2.78 -17.30
N SER A 367 0.92 -2.83 -16.35
CA SER A 367 1.19 -2.38 -14.98
C SER A 367 2.17 -3.29 -14.26
N SER A 368 2.11 -4.61 -14.48
CA SER A 368 3.08 -5.55 -13.88
C SER A 368 4.48 -5.36 -14.46
N GLU A 369 4.59 -5.05 -15.75
CA GLU A 369 5.86 -4.79 -16.41
C GLU A 369 6.49 -3.48 -15.91
N MET A 370 5.71 -2.39 -15.92
CA MET A 370 6.23 -1.07 -15.55
C MET A 370 6.50 -0.96 -14.05
N GLU A 371 5.76 -1.67 -13.19
CA GLU A 371 6.07 -1.76 -11.77
C GLU A 371 7.48 -2.35 -11.53
N ARG A 372 7.83 -3.43 -12.26
CA ARG A 372 9.19 -4.01 -12.18
C ARG A 372 10.27 -3.04 -12.64
N VAL A 373 10.03 -2.32 -13.75
CA VAL A 373 10.96 -1.29 -14.23
C VAL A 373 11.12 -0.16 -13.20
N ALA A 374 10.02 0.28 -12.57
CA ALA A 374 10.07 1.30 -11.52
C ALA A 374 10.87 0.83 -10.31
N GLN A 375 10.59 -0.38 -9.79
CA GLN A 375 11.31 -0.97 -8.66
C GLN A 375 12.80 -1.16 -8.95
N GLU A 376 13.15 -1.56 -10.17
CA GLU A 376 14.55 -1.70 -10.58
C GLU A 376 15.26 -0.36 -10.60
N ALA A 377 14.62 0.68 -11.17
CA ALA A 377 15.18 2.03 -11.21
C ALA A 377 15.33 2.65 -9.79
N GLU A 378 14.35 2.45 -8.91
CA GLU A 378 14.40 2.88 -7.51
C GLU A 378 15.57 2.21 -6.78
N ARG A 379 15.70 0.87 -6.90
CA ARG A 379 16.80 0.12 -6.30
C ARG A 379 18.16 0.54 -6.84
N GLU A 380 18.33 0.71 -8.17
CA GLU A 380 19.61 1.15 -8.74
C GLU A 380 20.04 2.53 -8.22
N VAL A 381 19.10 3.46 -8.01
CA VAL A 381 19.39 4.77 -7.44
C VAL A 381 19.74 4.67 -5.96
N ASP A 382 19.06 3.81 -5.19
CA ASP A 382 19.38 3.55 -3.79
C ASP A 382 20.79 2.96 -3.66
N ASP A 383 21.11 1.94 -4.46
CA ASP A 383 22.43 1.29 -4.46
C ASP A 383 23.54 2.28 -4.86
N LEU A 384 23.29 3.13 -5.86
CA LEU A 384 24.22 4.19 -6.25
C LEU A 384 24.50 5.16 -5.09
N LYS A 385 23.46 5.59 -4.38
CA LYS A 385 23.59 6.52 -3.26
C LYS A 385 24.23 5.88 -2.03
N LYS A 386 23.97 4.61 -1.76
CA LYS A 386 24.67 3.83 -0.74
C LYS A 386 26.17 3.70 -1.06
N ALA A 387 26.51 3.40 -2.32
CA ALA A 387 27.90 3.34 -2.77
C ALA A 387 28.60 4.71 -2.69
N GLU A 388 27.90 5.81 -3.06
CA GLU A 388 28.42 7.18 -2.91
C GLU A 388 28.70 7.51 -1.43
N TYR A 389 27.81 7.12 -0.52
CA TYR A 389 27.98 7.30 0.92
C TYR A 389 29.20 6.55 1.46
N MET A 390 29.39 5.30 1.04
CA MET A 390 30.51 4.45 1.48
C MET A 390 31.85 4.87 0.89
N LYS A 391 31.87 5.52 -0.26
CA LYS A 391 33.11 5.99 -0.91
C LYS A 391 33.96 6.90 -0.01
N ASP A 392 33.32 7.73 0.79
CA ASP A 392 34.01 8.66 1.71
C ASP A 392 34.47 7.97 3.01
N ARG A 393 34.13 6.68 3.19
CA ARG A 393 34.39 5.86 4.41
C ARG A 393 35.35 4.71 4.17
N ILE A 394 36.07 4.75 3.05
CA ILE A 394 37.08 3.73 2.73
C ILE A 394 38.18 3.73 3.80
N GLY A 395 38.44 2.57 4.39
CA GLY A 395 39.40 2.36 5.49
C GLY A 395 38.81 2.40 6.88
N GLU A 396 37.52 2.73 7.02
CA GLU A 396 36.78 2.57 8.28
C GLU A 396 36.44 1.08 8.54
N ILE A 397 36.25 0.74 9.79
CA ILE A 397 35.87 -0.62 10.22
C ILE A 397 34.41 -0.58 10.69
N PHE A 398 33.62 -1.49 10.17
CA PHE A 398 32.20 -1.63 10.50
C PHE A 398 31.90 -3.02 11.03
N GLU A 399 30.98 -3.13 11.98
CA GLU A 399 30.31 -4.38 12.30
C GLU A 399 29.21 -4.64 11.29
N GLY A 400 29.08 -5.88 10.83
CA GLY A 400 28.05 -6.28 9.87
C GLY A 400 27.68 -7.74 10.02
N MET A 401 26.53 -8.10 9.44
CA MET A 401 26.01 -9.47 9.42
C MET A 401 26.15 -10.07 8.02
N ILE A 402 26.54 -11.32 7.92
CA ILE A 402 26.56 -12.02 6.62
C ILE A 402 25.11 -12.22 6.17
N SER A 403 24.73 -11.56 5.08
CA SER A 403 23.39 -11.64 4.47
C SER A 403 23.28 -12.78 3.45
N SER A 404 24.40 -13.06 2.74
CA SER A 404 24.45 -14.17 1.78
C SER A 404 25.87 -14.63 1.51
N VAL A 405 26.01 -15.88 1.04
CA VAL A 405 27.28 -16.48 0.62
C VAL A 405 27.14 -16.99 -0.80
N THR A 406 28.09 -16.63 -1.66
CA THR A 406 28.15 -17.03 -3.07
C THR A 406 29.48 -17.73 -3.37
N GLY A 407 29.63 -18.27 -4.58
CA GLY A 407 30.87 -18.93 -4.99
C GLY A 407 32.08 -18.00 -5.10
N PHE A 408 31.87 -16.68 -5.12
CA PHE A 408 32.94 -15.68 -5.23
C PHE A 408 33.14 -14.83 -3.96
N GLY A 409 32.30 -14.98 -2.92
CA GLY A 409 32.44 -14.23 -1.67
C GLY A 409 31.18 -14.26 -0.79
N ALA A 410 31.25 -13.51 0.29
CA ALA A 410 30.12 -13.27 1.19
C ALA A 410 29.66 -11.81 1.08
N PHE A 411 28.36 -11.60 1.11
CA PHE A 411 27.75 -10.29 1.26
C PHE A 411 27.56 -10.00 2.74
N VAL A 412 27.88 -8.79 3.15
CA VAL A 412 27.79 -8.34 4.54
C VAL A 412 26.91 -7.11 4.61
N GLU A 413 25.81 -7.24 5.32
CA GLU A 413 24.88 -6.15 5.58
C GLU A 413 25.29 -5.40 6.85
N LEU A 414 25.38 -4.07 6.76
CA LEU A 414 25.64 -3.16 7.87
C LEU A 414 24.34 -2.84 8.62
N PRO A 415 24.40 -2.34 9.88
CA PRO A 415 23.18 -1.97 10.65
C PRO A 415 22.29 -0.91 9.99
N ASN A 416 22.82 -0.16 9.02
CA ASN A 416 22.06 0.81 8.22
C ASN A 416 21.61 0.25 6.86
N THR A 417 21.50 -1.07 6.74
CA THR A 417 21.06 -1.82 5.53
C THR A 417 21.91 -1.58 4.27
N ILE A 418 23.17 -1.19 4.41
CA ILE A 418 24.14 -1.19 3.31
C ILE A 418 24.74 -2.58 3.20
N GLU A 419 24.65 -3.16 1.99
CA GLU A 419 25.22 -4.46 1.66
C GLU A 419 26.43 -4.35 0.75
#